data_a9d03f710b3bedd4fc6b49051e0f760f
#
_entry.id   a9d03f710b3bedd4fc6b49051e0f760f
#
_cell.length_a   1.000
_cell.length_b   1.000
_cell.length_c   1.000
_cell.angle_alpha   90.00
_cell.angle_beta   90.00
_cell.angle_gamma   90.00
#
_symmetry.space_group_name_H-M   'P 1'
#
loop_
_entity.id
_entity.type
_entity.pdbx_description
1 polymer ?
#
loop_
_entity_poly.entity_id
_entity_poly.type
_entity_poly.pdbx_seq_one_letter_code
_entity_poly.pdbx_strand_id
1 'polypeptide(L)'
;YDGIEEYDNPLPKWWFMLYIGTIVFSVGYLVLYPGLGNWKGVLPGYEGGWTQDKQWEREMNIAQEKYGPIFAKYAAMPIEEVAKDEHAMKMGSRMFATYCSICHGSDAKGALGFPNLADNEWRWGGDPQSIETTILGGRHAIMAAWGDILGEDGVKNVAAYVRTELAGLKLPEGTKADVEAGKQIFSVNCVACHGPEGKGTALVGAPNLTNPGAFIYGSSYAQLQQTIRHGRQGQM
;
A
#
# COMPACT_ATOMS: atom_id res chain seq x y z
N TYR A 1 53.81 31.25 3.21
CA TYR A 1 52.95 31.38 4.35
C TYR A 1 53.41 30.38 5.33
N ASP A 2 53.45 29.53 5.91
CA ASP A 2 53.80 28.61 6.96
C ASP A 2 54.86 27.53 6.56
N GLY A 3 55.52 27.69 5.40
CA GLY A 3 56.55 26.75 4.92
C GLY A 3 55.97 25.50 4.25
N ILE A 4 54.63 25.46 3.99
CA ILE A 4 53.98 24.36 3.23
C ILE A 4 54.10 24.70 1.76
N GLU A 5 54.73 23.83 1.00
CA GLU A 5 54.84 23.91 -0.46
C GLU A 5 54.02 22.79 -1.10
N GLU A 6 53.21 23.13 -2.12
CA GLU A 6 52.45 22.14 -2.91
C GLU A 6 53.03 22.07 -4.33
N TYR A 7 53.03 20.87 -4.90
CA TYR A 7 53.41 20.68 -6.30
C TYR A 7 52.30 21.21 -7.21
N ASP A 8 52.65 22.20 -8.04
CA ASP A 8 51.74 22.67 -9.10
C ASP A 8 51.75 21.69 -10.28
N ASN A 9 50.90 20.70 -10.21
CA ASN A 9 50.73 19.73 -11.28
C ASN A 9 49.75 20.28 -12.34
N PRO A 10 50.08 20.14 -13.63
CA PRO A 10 49.16 20.55 -14.68
C PRO A 10 47.90 19.71 -14.64
N LEU A 11 46.73 20.34 -14.83
CA LEU A 11 45.45 19.68 -14.86
C LEU A 11 45.43 18.58 -15.94
N PRO A 12 44.89 17.39 -15.62
CA PRO A 12 44.71 16.36 -16.61
C PRO A 12 43.87 16.86 -17.78
N LYS A 13 44.31 16.58 -19.01
CA LYS A 13 43.65 17.08 -20.24
C LYS A 13 42.17 16.70 -20.30
N TRP A 14 41.84 15.49 -19.91
CA TRP A 14 40.44 15.04 -19.90
C TRP A 14 39.57 15.87 -18.94
N TRP A 15 40.09 16.23 -17.77
CA TRP A 15 39.40 17.03 -16.78
C TRP A 15 39.16 18.46 -17.30
N PHE A 16 40.21 19.08 -17.88
CA PHE A 16 40.09 20.38 -18.48
C PHE A 16 39.09 20.42 -19.64
N MET A 17 39.10 19.40 -20.52
CA MET A 17 38.13 19.29 -21.61
C MET A 17 36.71 19.07 -21.10
N LEU A 18 36.51 18.29 -20.01
CA LEU A 18 35.22 18.15 -19.37
C LEU A 18 34.73 19.50 -18.82
N TYR A 19 35.59 20.26 -18.14
CA TYR A 19 35.26 21.58 -17.61
C TYR A 19 34.82 22.54 -18.73
N ILE A 20 35.56 22.63 -19.81
CA ILE A 20 35.16 23.44 -20.98
C ILE A 20 33.84 22.95 -21.57
N GLY A 21 33.65 21.63 -21.67
CA GLY A 21 32.40 21.00 -22.12
C GLY A 21 31.20 21.42 -21.27
N THR A 22 31.34 21.47 -19.94
CA THR A 22 30.25 21.90 -19.04
C THR A 22 29.92 23.40 -19.22
N ILE A 23 30.90 24.23 -19.48
CA ILE A 23 30.67 25.65 -19.79
C ILE A 23 29.88 25.84 -21.08
N VAL A 24 30.30 25.12 -22.16
CA VAL A 24 29.60 25.16 -23.46
C VAL A 24 28.18 24.66 -23.31
N PHE A 25 28.00 23.56 -22.59
CA PHE A 25 26.66 23.01 -22.27
C PHE A 25 25.81 24.03 -21.51
N SER A 26 26.38 24.68 -20.47
CA SER A 26 25.64 25.63 -19.66
C SER A 26 25.18 26.84 -20.48
N VAL A 27 26.04 27.38 -21.37
CA VAL A 27 25.64 28.45 -22.27
C VAL A 27 24.51 28.01 -23.19
N GLY A 28 24.63 26.85 -23.82
CA GLY A 28 23.57 26.27 -24.66
C GLY A 28 22.26 26.08 -23.90
N TYR A 29 22.34 25.55 -22.67
CA TYR A 29 21.17 25.36 -21.79
C TYR A 29 20.47 26.70 -21.45
N LEU A 30 21.24 27.73 -21.08
CA LEU A 30 20.70 29.07 -20.75
C LEU A 30 20.08 29.79 -21.94
N VAL A 31 20.51 29.47 -23.16
CA VAL A 31 19.86 29.97 -24.39
C VAL A 31 18.52 29.30 -24.61
N LEU A 32 18.47 27.96 -24.45
CA LEU A 32 17.25 27.16 -24.71
C LEU A 32 16.20 27.34 -23.64
N TYR A 33 16.59 27.32 -22.38
CA TYR A 33 15.68 27.34 -21.23
C TYR A 33 15.67 28.71 -20.53
N PRO A 34 14.61 29.05 -19.81
CA PRO A 34 14.57 30.25 -18.98
C PRO A 34 15.55 30.08 -17.81
N GLY A 35 16.41 31.07 -17.57
CA GLY A 35 17.40 31.01 -16.50
C GLY A 35 18.13 32.33 -16.24
N LEU A 36 17.98 33.30 -17.09
CA LEU A 36 18.62 34.62 -17.00
C LEU A 36 17.57 35.73 -16.92
N GLY A 37 17.12 36.05 -15.72
CA GLY A 37 16.17 37.15 -15.49
C GLY A 37 14.86 36.95 -16.27
N ASN A 38 14.57 37.88 -17.18
CA ASN A 38 13.34 37.86 -17.98
C ASN A 38 13.46 37.04 -19.28
N TRP A 39 14.58 36.34 -19.50
CA TRP A 39 14.76 35.48 -20.66
C TRP A 39 13.89 34.26 -20.58
N LYS A 40 13.03 34.04 -21.59
CA LYS A 40 12.07 32.96 -21.61
C LYS A 40 12.58 31.67 -22.29
N GLY A 41 13.82 31.72 -22.81
CA GLY A 41 14.37 30.65 -23.63
C GLY A 41 13.80 30.63 -25.03
N VAL A 42 14.42 29.80 -25.89
CA VAL A 42 14.00 29.58 -27.29
C VAL A 42 13.77 28.10 -27.59
N LEU A 43 13.40 27.29 -26.58
CA LEU A 43 13.17 25.87 -26.78
C LEU A 43 12.03 25.65 -27.79
N PRO A 44 12.26 24.92 -28.89
CA PRO A 44 11.26 24.70 -29.92
C PRO A 44 10.02 23.97 -29.38
N GLY A 45 8.82 24.40 -29.83
CA GLY A 45 7.55 23.78 -29.46
C GLY A 45 6.91 24.35 -28.17
N TYR A 46 7.48 25.46 -27.61
CA TYR A 46 6.91 26.15 -26.47
C TYR A 46 6.71 27.63 -26.79
N GLU A 47 5.53 27.98 -27.30
CA GLU A 47 5.19 29.37 -27.57
C GLU A 47 5.20 30.21 -26.27
N GLY A 48 5.86 31.39 -26.33
CA GLY A 48 6.05 32.27 -25.18
C GLY A 48 7.04 31.74 -24.13
N GLY A 49 7.84 30.73 -24.48
CA GLY A 49 8.89 30.12 -23.65
C GLY A 49 8.46 28.84 -22.95
N TRP A 50 9.46 28.04 -22.60
CA TRP A 50 9.27 26.81 -21.86
C TRP A 50 8.89 27.10 -20.40
N THR A 51 7.92 26.35 -19.87
CA THR A 51 7.63 26.21 -18.44
C THR A 51 7.39 24.75 -18.10
N GLN A 52 7.60 24.38 -16.85
CA GLN A 52 7.35 23.03 -16.37
C GLN A 52 5.89 22.61 -16.61
N ASP A 53 4.93 23.51 -16.38
CA ASP A 53 3.50 23.23 -16.61
C ASP A 53 3.21 22.93 -18.07
N LYS A 54 3.74 23.74 -19.01
CA LYS A 54 3.56 23.49 -20.45
C LYS A 54 4.19 22.17 -20.90
N GLN A 55 5.32 21.82 -20.33
CA GLN A 55 5.95 20.52 -20.61
C GLN A 55 5.06 19.39 -20.10
N TRP A 56 4.60 19.49 -18.86
CA TRP A 56 3.70 18.50 -18.26
C TRP A 56 2.39 18.35 -19.06
N GLU A 57 1.74 19.45 -19.41
CA GLU A 57 0.53 19.44 -20.23
C GLU A 57 0.75 18.75 -21.59
N ARG A 58 1.87 19.06 -22.25
CA ARG A 58 2.23 18.42 -23.51
C ARG A 58 2.45 16.91 -23.36
N GLU A 59 3.19 16.49 -22.33
CA GLU A 59 3.45 15.08 -22.05
C GLU A 59 2.16 14.34 -21.68
N MET A 60 1.27 14.97 -20.91
CA MET A 60 -0.04 14.42 -20.57
C MET A 60 -0.95 14.28 -21.79
N ASN A 61 -0.96 15.27 -22.70
CA ASN A 61 -1.73 15.17 -23.94
C ASN A 61 -1.24 14.03 -24.83
N ILE A 62 0.09 13.88 -25.01
CA ILE A 62 0.68 12.78 -25.75
C ILE A 62 0.33 11.43 -25.08
N ALA A 63 0.38 11.35 -23.77
CA ALA A 63 -0.01 10.15 -23.04
C ALA A 63 -1.50 9.83 -23.19
N GLN A 64 -2.36 10.85 -23.14
CA GLN A 64 -3.79 10.70 -23.31
C GLN A 64 -4.16 10.24 -24.73
N GLU A 65 -3.55 10.82 -25.75
CA GLU A 65 -3.75 10.38 -27.14
C GLU A 65 -3.34 8.92 -27.35
N LYS A 66 -2.22 8.51 -26.76
CA LYS A 66 -1.65 7.16 -26.92
C LYS A 66 -2.38 6.10 -26.09
N TYR A 67 -2.69 6.40 -24.83
CA TYR A 67 -3.20 5.42 -23.86
C TYR A 67 -4.69 5.58 -23.57
N GLY A 68 -5.25 6.79 -23.76
CA GLY A 68 -6.65 7.06 -23.49
C GLY A 68 -7.61 6.08 -24.14
N PRO A 69 -7.48 5.74 -25.45
CA PRO A 69 -8.34 4.76 -26.09
C PRO A 69 -8.29 3.37 -25.47
N ILE A 70 -7.11 2.96 -24.97
CA ILE A 70 -6.92 1.65 -24.33
C ILE A 70 -7.67 1.62 -22.99
N PHE A 71 -7.51 2.65 -22.17
CA PHE A 71 -8.23 2.76 -20.90
C PHE A 71 -9.74 2.88 -21.11
N ALA A 72 -10.20 3.67 -22.08
CA ALA A 72 -11.61 3.80 -22.41
C ALA A 72 -12.23 2.45 -22.83
N LYS A 73 -11.50 1.64 -23.60
CA LYS A 73 -11.92 0.28 -23.97
C LYS A 73 -12.23 -0.55 -22.71
N TYR A 74 -11.26 -0.61 -21.80
CA TYR A 74 -11.40 -1.47 -20.60
C TYR A 74 -12.38 -0.89 -19.56
N ALA A 75 -12.49 0.43 -19.45
CA ALA A 75 -13.47 1.07 -18.57
C ALA A 75 -14.92 0.81 -18.99
N ALA A 76 -15.16 0.54 -20.29
CA ALA A 76 -16.47 0.21 -20.81
C ALA A 76 -16.83 -1.29 -20.73
N MET A 77 -15.88 -2.14 -20.32
CA MET A 77 -16.07 -3.59 -20.25
C MET A 77 -16.38 -4.02 -18.81
N PRO A 78 -17.23 -5.08 -18.62
CA PRO A 78 -17.36 -5.73 -17.32
C PRO A 78 -15.99 -6.26 -16.82
N ILE A 79 -15.75 -6.14 -15.53
CA ILE A 79 -14.43 -6.51 -14.91
C ILE A 79 -14.09 -7.98 -15.19
N GLU A 80 -15.10 -8.85 -15.18
CA GLU A 80 -14.95 -10.29 -15.44
C GLU A 80 -14.46 -10.57 -16.87
N GLU A 81 -14.80 -9.72 -17.83
CA GLU A 81 -14.30 -9.82 -19.20
C GLU A 81 -12.91 -9.21 -19.33
N VAL A 82 -12.65 -8.09 -18.63
CA VAL A 82 -11.29 -7.51 -18.55
C VAL A 82 -10.30 -8.51 -17.97
N ALA A 83 -10.71 -9.27 -16.95
CA ALA A 83 -9.88 -10.31 -16.32
C ALA A 83 -9.54 -11.49 -17.24
N LYS A 84 -10.22 -11.65 -18.38
CA LYS A 84 -9.91 -12.66 -19.40
C LYS A 84 -9.05 -12.14 -20.54
N ASP A 85 -8.91 -10.82 -20.66
CA ASP A 85 -8.09 -10.20 -21.72
C ASP A 85 -6.61 -10.26 -21.33
N GLU A 86 -5.81 -10.96 -22.13
CA GLU A 86 -4.38 -11.18 -21.85
C GLU A 86 -3.58 -9.87 -21.77
N HIS A 87 -3.94 -8.87 -22.59
CA HIS A 87 -3.26 -7.58 -22.58
C HIS A 87 -3.61 -6.78 -21.31
N ALA A 88 -4.86 -6.78 -20.89
CA ALA A 88 -5.29 -6.18 -19.62
C ALA A 88 -4.60 -6.83 -18.44
N MET A 89 -4.51 -8.15 -18.42
CA MET A 89 -3.83 -8.90 -17.36
C MET A 89 -2.33 -8.58 -17.27
N LYS A 90 -1.66 -8.41 -18.41
CA LYS A 90 -0.25 -7.96 -18.43
C LYS A 90 -0.10 -6.53 -17.90
N MET A 91 -1.03 -5.64 -18.22
CA MET A 91 -1.05 -4.28 -17.67
C MET A 91 -1.30 -4.28 -16.16
N GLY A 92 -2.33 -5.00 -15.72
CA GLY A 92 -2.68 -5.16 -14.30
C GLY A 92 -1.54 -5.73 -13.47
N SER A 93 -0.85 -6.76 -13.97
CA SER A 93 0.32 -7.34 -13.30
C SER A 93 1.45 -6.32 -13.09
N ARG A 94 1.71 -5.45 -14.07
CA ARG A 94 2.71 -4.39 -13.93
C ARG A 94 2.28 -3.33 -12.92
N MET A 95 1.00 -2.94 -12.94
CA MET A 95 0.44 -2.01 -11.96
C MET A 95 0.51 -2.59 -10.56
N PHE A 96 0.13 -3.86 -10.39
CA PHE A 96 0.25 -4.56 -9.11
C PHE A 96 1.70 -4.59 -8.62
N ALA A 97 2.65 -4.95 -9.46
CA ALA A 97 4.08 -4.99 -9.12
C ALA A 97 4.62 -3.61 -8.73
N THR A 98 4.10 -2.54 -9.31
CA THR A 98 4.56 -1.17 -9.05
C THR A 98 3.93 -0.56 -7.80
N TYR A 99 2.63 -0.75 -7.59
CA TYR A 99 1.87 0.01 -6.60
C TYR A 99 1.37 -0.84 -5.42
N CYS A 100 1.14 -2.14 -5.61
CA CYS A 100 0.47 -2.99 -4.63
C CYS A 100 1.43 -3.96 -3.92
N SER A 101 2.44 -4.46 -4.63
CA SER A 101 3.33 -5.51 -4.15
C SER A 101 4.17 -5.12 -2.94
N ILE A 102 4.43 -3.84 -2.73
CA ILE A 102 5.19 -3.35 -1.57
C ILE A 102 4.49 -3.66 -0.25
N CYS A 103 3.15 -3.69 -0.26
CA CYS A 103 2.35 -4.03 0.92
C CYS A 103 1.86 -5.48 0.88
N HIS A 104 1.38 -5.94 -0.28
CA HIS A 104 0.75 -7.25 -0.41
C HIS A 104 1.70 -8.38 -0.81
N GLY A 105 2.99 -8.10 -1.00
CA GLY A 105 3.98 -9.07 -1.48
C GLY A 105 3.92 -9.26 -3.01
N SER A 106 5.02 -9.70 -3.60
CA SER A 106 5.11 -9.95 -5.05
C SER A 106 4.26 -11.13 -5.51
N ASP A 107 3.93 -12.05 -4.60
CA ASP A 107 3.05 -13.20 -4.78
C ASP A 107 1.61 -12.95 -4.31
N ALA A 108 1.30 -11.72 -3.89
CA ALA A 108 0.02 -11.27 -3.37
C ALA A 108 -0.46 -12.01 -2.08
N LYS A 109 0.43 -12.75 -1.40
CA LYS A 109 0.07 -13.49 -0.18
C LYS A 109 0.07 -12.66 1.09
N GLY A 110 0.30 -11.37 0.96
CA GLY A 110 0.27 -10.44 2.07
C GLY A 110 1.53 -10.48 2.94
N ALA A 111 1.48 -9.73 4.01
CA ALA A 111 2.50 -9.66 5.06
C ALA A 111 1.86 -9.31 6.39
N LEU A 112 2.65 -9.19 7.46
CA LEU A 112 2.12 -8.75 8.76
C LEU A 112 1.44 -7.36 8.63
N GLY A 113 0.15 -7.31 8.89
CA GLY A 113 -0.68 -6.12 8.74
C GLY A 113 -1.33 -5.94 7.36
N PHE A 114 -0.97 -6.75 6.37
CA PHE A 114 -1.51 -6.69 5.02
C PHE A 114 -2.17 -8.00 4.61
N PRO A 115 -3.42 -7.98 4.08
CA PRO A 115 -4.14 -9.20 3.74
C PRO A 115 -3.51 -9.95 2.57
N ASN A 116 -3.67 -11.28 2.60
CA ASN A 116 -3.46 -12.14 1.45
C ASN A 116 -4.57 -11.86 0.42
N LEU A 117 -4.20 -11.56 -0.81
CA LEU A 117 -5.14 -11.30 -1.92
C LEU A 117 -5.30 -12.52 -2.84
N ALA A 118 -4.57 -13.61 -2.55
CA ALA A 118 -4.58 -14.84 -3.33
C ALA A 118 -5.39 -15.99 -2.66
N ASP A 119 -6.03 -15.72 -1.53
CA ASP A 119 -6.93 -16.65 -0.85
C ASP A 119 -8.40 -16.25 -1.02
N ASN A 120 -9.30 -16.96 -0.33
CA ASN A 120 -10.74 -16.72 -0.37
C ASN A 120 -11.25 -15.88 0.82
N GLU A 121 -10.37 -15.28 1.61
CA GLU A 121 -10.73 -14.50 2.79
C GLU A 121 -10.81 -13.01 2.51
N TRP A 122 -12.00 -12.52 2.24
CA TRP A 122 -12.27 -11.13 1.88
C TRP A 122 -13.01 -10.39 2.99
N ARG A 123 -12.39 -9.34 3.52
CA ARG A 123 -12.98 -8.51 4.60
C ARG A 123 -14.12 -7.63 4.12
N TRP A 124 -14.06 -7.15 2.89
CA TRP A 124 -14.98 -6.18 2.30
C TRP A 124 -15.79 -6.73 1.12
N GLY A 125 -15.71 -8.05 0.91
CA GLY A 125 -16.25 -8.74 -0.24
C GLY A 125 -15.20 -9.02 -1.30
N GLY A 126 -15.30 -10.20 -1.92
CA GLY A 126 -14.40 -10.69 -2.98
C GLY A 126 -15.02 -10.64 -4.37
N ASP A 127 -16.22 -10.04 -4.51
CA ASP A 127 -16.82 -9.80 -5.80
C ASP A 127 -16.13 -8.65 -6.53
N PRO A 128 -16.17 -8.60 -7.86
CA PRO A 128 -15.48 -7.61 -8.66
C PRO A 128 -15.77 -6.16 -8.26
N GLN A 129 -17.03 -5.85 -7.94
CA GLN A 129 -17.49 -4.51 -7.58
C GLN A 129 -16.93 -4.08 -6.20
N SER A 130 -16.89 -5.01 -5.24
CA SER A 130 -16.30 -4.78 -3.92
C SER A 130 -14.79 -4.53 -4.01
N ILE A 131 -14.09 -5.28 -4.86
CA ILE A 131 -12.65 -5.11 -5.12
C ILE A 131 -12.39 -3.76 -5.80
N GLU A 132 -13.15 -3.43 -6.86
CA GLU A 132 -13.05 -2.14 -7.54
C GLU A 132 -13.28 -0.96 -6.58
N THR A 133 -14.36 -1.01 -5.79
CA THR A 133 -14.65 0.00 -4.77
C THR A 133 -13.51 0.15 -3.77
N THR A 134 -12.89 -0.97 -3.37
CA THR A 134 -11.75 -0.98 -2.46
C THR A 134 -10.53 -0.30 -3.08
N ILE A 135 -10.24 -0.55 -4.36
CA ILE A 135 -9.09 0.04 -5.06
C ILE A 135 -9.31 1.53 -5.31
N LEU A 136 -10.51 1.92 -5.77
CA LEU A 136 -10.81 3.31 -6.14
C LEU A 136 -10.97 4.23 -4.92
N GLY A 137 -11.67 3.77 -3.89
CA GLY A 137 -12.01 4.58 -2.71
C GLY A 137 -11.16 4.33 -1.49
N GLY A 138 -10.38 3.26 -1.50
CA GLY A 138 -9.71 2.75 -0.32
C GLY A 138 -10.67 2.18 0.72
N ARG A 139 -10.14 1.72 1.84
CA ARG A 139 -10.91 1.19 2.97
C ARG A 139 -10.29 1.65 4.28
N HIS A 140 -11.13 1.89 5.24
CA HIS A 140 -10.72 2.22 6.60
C HIS A 140 -11.50 1.35 7.59
N ALA A 141 -10.79 0.62 8.44
CA ALA A 141 -11.37 -0.24 9.46
C ALA A 141 -10.75 0.04 10.81
N ILE A 142 -11.56 0.06 11.84
CA ILE A 142 -11.12 0.28 13.22
C ILE A 142 -11.67 -0.86 14.08
N MET A 143 -10.79 -1.53 14.81
CA MET A 143 -11.12 -2.35 15.96
C MET A 143 -10.75 -1.57 17.22
N ALA A 144 -11.71 -1.30 18.09
CA ALA A 144 -11.49 -0.57 19.32
C ALA A 144 -10.53 -1.32 20.26
N ALA A 145 -9.82 -0.58 21.10
CA ALA A 145 -9.03 -1.13 22.18
C ALA A 145 -9.95 -1.57 23.32
N TRP A 146 -9.77 -2.79 23.80
CA TRP A 146 -10.59 -3.38 24.87
C TRP A 146 -9.82 -3.58 26.17
N GLY A 147 -8.53 -3.25 26.22
CA GLY A 147 -7.67 -3.48 27.38
C GLY A 147 -8.18 -2.88 28.68
N ASP A 148 -8.55 -1.60 28.65
CA ASP A 148 -9.02 -0.86 29.83
C ASP A 148 -10.42 -1.32 30.29
N ILE A 149 -11.24 -1.82 29.36
CA ILE A 149 -12.61 -2.27 29.65
C ILE A 149 -12.62 -3.68 30.21
N LEU A 150 -11.83 -4.59 29.63
CA LEU A 150 -11.83 -6.01 29.98
C LEU A 150 -10.81 -6.39 31.05
N GLY A 151 -9.80 -5.55 31.26
CA GLY A 151 -8.65 -5.86 32.10
C GLY A 151 -7.80 -6.99 31.53
N GLU A 152 -6.70 -7.31 32.21
CA GLU A 152 -5.74 -8.32 31.73
C GLU A 152 -6.33 -9.72 31.61
N ASP A 153 -7.12 -10.14 32.59
CA ASP A 153 -7.71 -11.49 32.58
C ASP A 153 -8.83 -11.62 31.56
N GLY A 154 -9.65 -10.57 31.37
CA GLY A 154 -10.67 -10.55 30.34
C GLY A 154 -10.06 -10.63 28.93
N VAL A 155 -8.98 -9.90 28.68
CA VAL A 155 -8.24 -9.97 27.39
C VAL A 155 -7.67 -11.37 27.16
N LYS A 156 -7.07 -12.00 28.19
CA LYS A 156 -6.56 -13.38 28.10
C LYS A 156 -7.68 -14.38 27.80
N ASN A 157 -8.78 -14.27 28.50
CA ASN A 157 -9.90 -15.20 28.38
C ASN A 157 -10.54 -15.12 26.99
N VAL A 158 -10.86 -13.91 26.50
CA VAL A 158 -11.47 -13.78 25.16
C VAL A 158 -10.48 -14.11 24.03
N ALA A 159 -9.19 -13.84 24.19
CA ALA A 159 -8.17 -14.29 23.24
C ALA A 159 -8.04 -15.81 23.21
N ALA A 160 -8.17 -16.48 24.36
CA ALA A 160 -8.20 -17.93 24.44
C ALA A 160 -9.41 -18.51 23.71
N TYR A 161 -10.61 -17.98 23.98
CA TYR A 161 -11.85 -18.38 23.30
C TYR A 161 -11.74 -18.21 21.77
N VAL A 162 -11.32 -17.06 21.28
CA VAL A 162 -11.14 -16.80 19.85
C VAL A 162 -10.14 -17.80 19.23
N ARG A 163 -9.05 -18.07 19.94
CA ARG A 163 -8.02 -18.98 19.43
C ARG A 163 -8.46 -20.43 19.40
N THR A 164 -9.14 -20.93 20.45
CA THR A 164 -9.50 -22.35 20.56
C THR A 164 -10.82 -22.67 19.89
N GLU A 165 -11.88 -21.98 20.27
CA GLU A 165 -13.24 -22.32 19.84
C GLU A 165 -13.59 -21.78 18.47
N LEU A 166 -13.11 -20.58 18.12
CA LEU A 166 -13.37 -20.04 16.79
C LEU A 166 -12.31 -20.45 15.77
N ALA A 167 -11.04 -20.25 16.06
CA ALA A 167 -9.96 -20.50 15.11
C ALA A 167 -9.43 -21.96 15.12
N GLY A 168 -9.86 -22.82 16.05
CA GLY A 168 -9.45 -24.21 16.16
C GLY A 168 -7.96 -24.43 16.48
N LEU A 169 -7.28 -23.42 17.06
CA LEU A 169 -5.87 -23.47 17.37
C LEU A 169 -5.62 -23.79 18.84
N LYS A 170 -4.54 -24.53 19.13
CA LYS A 170 -4.17 -24.88 20.51
C LYS A 170 -3.59 -23.69 21.26
N LEU A 171 -3.88 -23.58 22.57
CA LEU A 171 -3.17 -22.65 23.45
C LEU A 171 -1.73 -23.13 23.73
N PRO A 172 -0.82 -22.20 24.02
CA PRO A 172 0.51 -22.57 24.52
C PRO A 172 0.42 -23.35 25.83
N GLU A 173 1.34 -24.27 26.05
CA GLU A 173 1.40 -25.05 27.29
C GLU A 173 1.52 -24.12 28.52
N GLY A 174 0.86 -24.47 29.61
CA GLY A 174 0.86 -23.68 30.85
C GLY A 174 0.00 -22.42 30.80
N THR A 175 -0.74 -22.17 29.71
CA THR A 175 -1.65 -21.02 29.64
C THR A 175 -2.76 -21.15 30.68
N LYS A 176 -2.90 -20.12 31.53
CA LYS A 176 -4.03 -19.98 32.45
C LYS A 176 -5.03 -19.00 31.87
N ALA A 177 -6.12 -19.52 31.31
CA ALA A 177 -7.22 -18.71 30.80
C ALA A 177 -8.54 -19.47 30.94
N ASP A 178 -9.61 -18.76 31.22
CA ASP A 178 -10.98 -19.29 31.28
C ASP A 178 -11.66 -19.06 29.93
N VAL A 179 -11.77 -20.12 29.14
CA VAL A 179 -12.36 -20.07 27.79
C VAL A 179 -13.88 -19.78 27.85
N GLU A 180 -14.58 -20.29 28.88
CA GLU A 180 -16.02 -20.05 29.01
C GLU A 180 -16.31 -18.60 29.39
N ALA A 181 -15.55 -18.02 30.31
CA ALA A 181 -15.60 -16.59 30.58
C ALA A 181 -15.27 -15.77 29.32
N GLY A 182 -14.29 -16.22 28.51
CA GLY A 182 -13.95 -15.64 27.20
C GLY A 182 -15.12 -15.65 26.22
N LYS A 183 -15.87 -16.73 26.15
CA LYS A 183 -17.10 -16.84 25.34
C LYS A 183 -18.18 -15.85 25.77
N GLN A 184 -18.37 -15.68 27.07
CA GLN A 184 -19.32 -14.70 27.59
C GLN A 184 -18.91 -13.26 27.22
N ILE A 185 -17.62 -12.93 27.36
CA ILE A 185 -17.09 -11.63 26.94
C ILE A 185 -17.30 -11.42 25.44
N PHE A 186 -17.01 -12.41 24.62
CA PHE A 186 -17.19 -12.34 23.17
C PHE A 186 -18.66 -12.09 22.79
N SER A 187 -19.59 -12.79 23.43
CA SER A 187 -21.02 -12.66 23.14
C SER A 187 -21.59 -11.28 23.43
N VAL A 188 -21.00 -10.55 24.38
CA VAL A 188 -21.46 -9.20 24.76
C VAL A 188 -20.73 -8.10 23.99
N ASN A 189 -19.42 -8.24 23.79
CA ASN A 189 -18.58 -7.12 23.34
C ASN A 189 -18.11 -7.25 21.88
N CYS A 190 -18.07 -8.46 21.31
CA CYS A 190 -17.38 -8.69 20.04
C CYS A 190 -18.36 -9.03 18.89
N VAL A 191 -19.52 -9.60 19.23
CA VAL A 191 -20.51 -10.09 18.24
C VAL A 191 -21.02 -8.98 17.32
N ALA A 192 -21.12 -7.75 17.79
CA ALA A 192 -21.62 -6.62 16.98
C ALA A 192 -20.83 -6.43 15.67
N CYS A 193 -19.52 -6.69 15.69
CA CYS A 193 -18.66 -6.59 14.51
C CYS A 193 -18.30 -7.95 13.91
N HIS A 194 -18.01 -8.95 14.77
CA HIS A 194 -17.52 -10.24 14.33
C HIS A 194 -18.60 -11.29 14.08
N GLY A 195 -19.86 -10.98 14.41
CA GLY A 195 -20.98 -11.91 14.33
C GLY A 195 -20.98 -12.98 15.43
N PRO A 196 -22.13 -13.65 15.68
CA PRO A 196 -22.25 -14.62 16.77
C PRO A 196 -21.39 -15.88 16.54
N GLU A 197 -21.11 -16.21 15.30
CA GLU A 197 -20.25 -17.34 14.91
C GLU A 197 -18.79 -16.93 14.64
N GLY A 198 -18.43 -15.65 14.83
CA GLY A 198 -17.10 -15.12 14.58
C GLY A 198 -16.71 -15.02 13.11
N LYS A 199 -17.66 -15.12 12.18
CA LYS A 199 -17.39 -15.07 10.71
C LYS A 199 -17.08 -13.67 10.16
N GLY A 200 -17.16 -12.67 11.02
CA GLY A 200 -16.94 -11.29 10.60
C GLY A 200 -18.11 -10.68 9.83
N THR A 201 -17.94 -9.46 9.37
CA THR A 201 -18.90 -8.78 8.50
C THR A 201 -18.22 -7.80 7.57
N ALA A 202 -18.58 -7.84 6.29
CA ALA A 202 -18.09 -6.92 5.28
C ALA A 202 -18.55 -5.47 5.51
N LEU A 203 -19.62 -5.25 6.29
CA LEU A 203 -20.15 -3.90 6.54
C LEU A 203 -19.12 -2.98 7.25
N VAL A 204 -18.33 -3.54 8.14
CA VAL A 204 -17.29 -2.82 8.92
C VAL A 204 -15.88 -3.38 8.68
N GLY A 205 -15.73 -4.32 7.75
CA GLY A 205 -14.46 -4.96 7.43
C GLY A 205 -13.90 -5.80 8.59
N ALA A 206 -14.79 -6.34 9.45
CA ALA A 206 -14.38 -7.23 10.53
C ALA A 206 -13.96 -8.60 9.97
N PRO A 207 -12.77 -9.11 10.34
CA PRO A 207 -12.27 -10.38 9.81
C PRO A 207 -13.06 -11.57 10.31
N ASN A 208 -13.04 -12.63 9.53
CA ASN A 208 -13.49 -13.97 9.92
C ASN A 208 -12.51 -14.56 10.95
N LEU A 209 -12.98 -14.75 12.17
CA LEU A 209 -12.18 -15.29 13.28
C LEU A 209 -12.15 -16.82 13.31
N THR A 210 -12.91 -17.48 12.43
CA THR A 210 -12.91 -18.95 12.34
C THR A 210 -11.81 -19.45 11.38
N ASN A 211 -11.18 -18.54 10.63
CA ASN A 211 -10.07 -18.89 9.76
C ASN A 211 -8.77 -18.19 10.22
N PRO A 212 -7.75 -18.93 10.66
CA PRO A 212 -6.46 -18.34 11.05
C PRO A 212 -5.77 -17.54 9.95
N GLY A 213 -6.05 -17.82 8.67
CA GLY A 213 -5.52 -17.07 7.53
C GLY A 213 -6.02 -15.63 7.46
N ALA A 214 -7.18 -15.33 8.05
CA ALA A 214 -7.73 -13.98 8.11
C ALA A 214 -7.03 -13.05 9.14
N PHE A 215 -6.16 -13.60 10.00
CA PHE A 215 -5.47 -12.83 11.06
C PHE A 215 -4.21 -12.13 10.53
N ILE A 216 -4.37 -11.01 9.83
CA ILE A 216 -3.24 -10.27 9.24
C ILE A 216 -2.20 -9.78 10.26
N TYR A 217 -2.55 -9.67 11.54
CA TYR A 217 -1.62 -9.33 12.61
C TYR A 217 -1.08 -10.55 13.37
N GLY A 218 -1.33 -11.75 12.83
CA GLY A 218 -0.91 -13.02 13.38
C GLY A 218 -1.94 -13.67 14.31
N SER A 219 -1.87 -15.01 14.34
CA SER A 219 -2.81 -15.86 15.06
C SER A 219 -2.27 -16.42 16.38
N SER A 220 -1.02 -16.05 16.79
CA SER A 220 -0.50 -16.49 18.08
C SER A 220 -1.29 -15.90 19.24
N TYR A 221 -1.32 -16.59 20.37
CA TYR A 221 -2.08 -16.16 21.55
C TYR A 221 -1.65 -14.75 22.03
N ALA A 222 -0.35 -14.47 22.00
CA ALA A 222 0.17 -13.15 22.35
C ALA A 222 -0.27 -12.04 21.35
N GLN A 223 -0.27 -12.34 20.05
CA GLN A 223 -0.71 -11.39 19.02
C GLN A 223 -2.21 -11.10 19.10
N LEU A 224 -3.03 -12.12 19.41
CA LEU A 224 -4.46 -11.93 19.66
C LEU A 224 -4.70 -11.05 20.87
N GLN A 225 -4.00 -11.30 22.00
CA GLN A 225 -4.09 -10.43 23.17
C GLN A 225 -3.70 -8.99 22.86
N GLN A 226 -2.60 -8.80 22.13
CA GLN A 226 -2.15 -7.46 21.73
C GLN A 226 -3.20 -6.76 20.85
N THR A 227 -3.81 -7.48 19.91
CA THR A 227 -4.86 -6.95 19.03
C THR A 227 -6.10 -6.55 19.82
N ILE A 228 -6.54 -7.38 20.77
CA ILE A 228 -7.71 -7.09 21.60
C ILE A 228 -7.41 -5.95 22.58
N ARG A 229 -6.24 -5.97 23.21
CA ARG A 229 -5.85 -4.96 24.22
C ARG A 229 -5.76 -3.56 23.63
N HIS A 230 -5.08 -3.41 22.50
CA HIS A 230 -4.74 -2.09 21.94
C HIS A 230 -5.61 -1.69 20.74
N GLY A 231 -6.47 -2.61 20.27
CA GLY A 231 -7.21 -2.40 19.03
C GLY A 231 -6.32 -2.42 17.80
N ARG A 232 -6.92 -2.14 16.66
CA ARG A 232 -6.22 -2.02 15.36
C ARG A 232 -6.89 -0.95 14.51
N GLN A 233 -6.07 -0.27 13.74
CA GLN A 233 -6.53 0.65 12.72
C GLN A 233 -5.86 0.25 11.40
N GLY A 234 -6.68 -0.06 10.41
CA GLY A 234 -6.23 -0.40 9.07
C GLY A 234 -6.72 0.62 8.06
N GLN A 235 -5.86 0.95 7.12
CA GLN A 235 -6.17 1.85 6.01
C GLN A 235 -5.53 1.30 4.72
N MET A 236 -6.28 1.38 3.63
CA MET A 236 -5.80 1.14 2.28
C MET A 236 -6.04 2.38 1.43
#